data_f34ba6efb49ebf40bc89e70e61f664f6
#
_entry.id   f34ba6efb49ebf40bc89e70e61f664f6
#
_cell.length_a   1.000
_cell.length_b   1.000
_cell.length_c   1.000
_cell.angle_alpha   90.00
_cell.angle_beta   90.00
_cell.angle_gamma   90.00
#
_symmetry.space_group_name_H-M   'P 1'
#
loop_
_entity.id
_entity.type
_entity.pdbx_description
1 polymer ?
#
loop_
_entity_poly.entity_id
_entity_poly.type
_entity_poly.pdbx_seq_one_letter_code
_entity_poly.pdbx_strand_id
1 'polypeptide(L)'
;MKLLSIAISSYNAAAYLHYCVESLVIGGEQVGILIINDGSQDQTQEIAECLASKYPNIVRAIYQEDKGHGGAVNRGLAEASGRYFKVVDSDDWVDPRAYLKILETLQEFESKGQEMDVFVTNFVYEKEGQSRKKSMSYDSVLPVRQIFGWDQVGNFSKGQYIMMHSLIYRTDLLRASQF
;
A
#
# COMPACT_ATOMS: atom_id res chain seq x y z
N MET A 1 14.45 3.34 -11.22
CA MET A 1 13.99 2.83 -9.89
C MET A 1 12.57 3.33 -9.68
N LYS A 2 11.67 2.51 -9.17
CA LYS A 2 10.30 2.95 -8.84
C LYS A 2 10.32 3.84 -7.60
N LEU A 3 9.38 4.79 -7.53
CA LEU A 3 9.18 5.61 -6.34
C LEU A 3 8.50 4.77 -5.24
N LEU A 4 7.42 4.08 -5.58
CA LEU A 4 6.62 3.30 -4.64
C LEU A 4 6.41 1.87 -5.17
N SER A 5 6.70 0.87 -4.34
CA SER A 5 6.24 -0.50 -4.54
C SER A 5 5.01 -0.77 -3.66
N ILE A 6 3.98 -1.33 -4.26
CA ILE A 6 2.73 -1.71 -3.57
C ILE A 6 2.61 -3.23 -3.64
N ALA A 7 2.58 -3.89 -2.50
CA ALA A 7 2.29 -5.31 -2.40
C ALA A 7 0.81 -5.51 -2.13
N ILE A 8 0.14 -6.28 -2.98
CA ILE A 8 -1.26 -6.70 -2.82
C ILE A 8 -1.25 -8.16 -2.40
N SER A 9 -1.59 -8.42 -1.13
CA SER A 9 -1.79 -9.77 -0.62
C SER A 9 -3.14 -10.30 -1.12
N SER A 10 -3.13 -11.40 -1.87
CA SER A 10 -4.31 -11.92 -2.55
C SER A 10 -4.49 -13.40 -2.27
N TYR A 11 -5.61 -13.75 -1.63
CA TYR A 11 -6.07 -15.13 -1.42
C TYR A 11 -7.57 -15.21 -1.68
N ASN A 12 -7.97 -15.97 -2.73
CA ASN A 12 -9.36 -16.07 -3.20
C ASN A 12 -10.03 -14.69 -3.38
N ALA A 13 -9.33 -13.79 -4.11
CA ALA A 13 -9.69 -12.38 -4.26
C ALA A 13 -10.28 -12.04 -5.64
N ALA A 14 -10.73 -13.01 -6.42
CA ALA A 14 -11.19 -12.83 -7.80
C ALA A 14 -12.27 -11.75 -7.95
N ALA A 15 -13.13 -11.57 -6.93
CA ALA A 15 -14.22 -10.59 -6.97
C ALA A 15 -13.74 -9.13 -6.86
N TYR A 16 -12.59 -8.86 -6.22
CA TYR A 16 -12.17 -7.51 -5.81
C TYR A 16 -10.86 -7.06 -6.45
N LEU A 17 -9.95 -7.98 -6.78
CA LEU A 17 -8.59 -7.70 -7.24
C LEU A 17 -8.53 -6.71 -8.40
N HIS A 18 -9.47 -6.80 -9.34
CA HIS A 18 -9.55 -5.89 -10.47
C HIS A 18 -9.73 -4.43 -10.01
N TYR A 19 -10.67 -4.17 -9.11
CA TYR A 19 -10.94 -2.83 -8.58
C TYR A 19 -9.76 -2.28 -7.79
N CYS A 20 -9.13 -3.11 -6.96
CA CYS A 20 -7.93 -2.74 -6.22
C CYS A 20 -6.84 -2.24 -7.18
N VAL A 21 -6.45 -3.05 -8.16
CA VAL A 21 -5.36 -2.73 -9.09
C VAL A 21 -5.69 -1.52 -9.97
N GLU A 22 -6.91 -1.43 -10.50
CA GLU A 22 -7.32 -0.28 -11.33
C GLU A 22 -7.27 1.05 -10.56
N SER A 23 -7.51 1.04 -9.26
CA SER A 23 -7.36 2.24 -8.44
C SER A 23 -5.90 2.69 -8.28
N LEU A 24 -4.94 1.76 -8.41
CA LEU A 24 -3.51 1.98 -8.16
C LEU A 24 -2.70 2.29 -9.41
N VAL A 25 -3.10 1.75 -10.59
CA VAL A 25 -2.35 1.95 -11.85
C VAL A 25 -2.33 3.39 -12.33
N ILE A 26 -3.23 4.24 -11.85
CA ILE A 26 -3.25 5.67 -12.14
C ILE A 26 -1.98 6.40 -11.69
N GLY A 27 -1.19 5.80 -10.78
CA GLY A 27 0.12 6.30 -10.36
C GLY A 27 1.18 6.24 -11.47
N GLY A 28 0.92 5.53 -12.56
CA GLY A 28 1.81 5.44 -13.71
C GLY A 28 3.10 4.67 -13.43
N GLU A 29 4.10 4.86 -14.29
CA GLU A 29 5.33 4.05 -14.27
C GLU A 29 6.24 4.29 -13.05
N GLN A 30 6.01 5.33 -12.27
CA GLN A 30 6.72 5.54 -11.00
C GLN A 30 6.30 4.53 -9.91
N VAL A 31 5.19 3.80 -10.11
CA VAL A 31 4.68 2.79 -9.17
C VAL A 31 4.96 1.39 -9.71
N GLY A 32 5.28 0.46 -8.81
CA GLY A 32 5.35 -0.98 -9.09
C GLY A 32 4.33 -1.71 -8.23
N ILE A 33 3.37 -2.38 -8.85
CA ILE A 33 2.31 -3.14 -8.16
C ILE A 33 2.68 -4.62 -8.23
N LEU A 34 2.78 -5.25 -7.08
CA LEU A 34 3.14 -6.65 -6.92
C LEU A 34 1.91 -7.39 -6.38
N ILE A 35 1.22 -8.11 -7.25
CA ILE A 35 0.10 -8.97 -6.85
C ILE A 35 0.69 -10.29 -6.36
N ILE A 36 0.59 -10.56 -5.07
CA ILE A 36 1.09 -11.80 -4.46
C ILE A 36 -0.09 -12.74 -4.27
N ASN A 37 -0.22 -13.68 -5.18
CA ASN A 37 -1.22 -14.74 -5.07
C ASN A 37 -0.70 -15.82 -4.12
N ASP A 38 -1.30 -15.92 -2.95
CA ASP A 38 -0.91 -16.80 -1.85
C ASP A 38 -1.70 -18.12 -1.89
N GLY A 39 -1.58 -18.85 -3.02
CA GLY A 39 -2.18 -20.17 -3.16
C GLY A 39 -3.69 -20.18 -3.39
N SER A 40 -4.26 -19.15 -4.03
CA SER A 40 -5.70 -19.09 -4.34
C SER A 40 -6.16 -20.29 -5.17
N GLN A 41 -7.42 -20.68 -4.95
CA GLN A 41 -8.11 -21.78 -5.64
C GLN A 41 -9.23 -21.29 -6.56
N ASP A 42 -9.47 -19.99 -6.60
CA ASP A 42 -10.40 -19.31 -7.51
C ASP A 42 -9.65 -18.69 -8.71
N GLN A 43 -10.31 -17.82 -9.47
CA GLN A 43 -9.74 -17.18 -10.65
C GLN A 43 -8.74 -16.04 -10.33
N THR A 44 -8.27 -15.90 -9.10
CA THR A 44 -7.34 -14.83 -8.69
C THR A 44 -6.06 -14.84 -9.52
N GLN A 45 -5.48 -16.01 -9.82
CA GLN A 45 -4.25 -16.11 -10.62
C GLN A 45 -4.47 -15.62 -12.05
N GLU A 46 -5.54 -16.06 -12.69
CA GLU A 46 -5.87 -15.67 -14.06
C GLU A 46 -6.08 -14.16 -14.19
N ILE A 47 -6.78 -13.57 -13.21
CA ILE A 47 -7.01 -12.12 -13.16
C ILE A 47 -5.68 -11.37 -12.93
N ALA A 48 -4.81 -11.85 -12.04
CA ALA A 48 -3.51 -11.25 -11.79
C ALA A 48 -2.61 -11.25 -13.04
N GLU A 49 -2.57 -12.36 -13.78
CA GLU A 49 -1.82 -12.48 -15.04
C GLU A 49 -2.39 -11.58 -16.15
N CYS A 50 -3.70 -11.48 -16.24
CA CYS A 50 -4.38 -10.58 -17.17
C CYS A 50 -4.02 -9.11 -16.88
N LEU A 51 -4.05 -8.70 -15.61
CA LEU A 51 -3.66 -7.34 -15.18
C LEU A 51 -2.18 -7.07 -15.42
N ALA A 52 -1.29 -8.04 -15.16
CA ALA A 52 0.14 -7.92 -15.46
C ALA A 52 0.39 -7.78 -16.98
N SER A 53 -0.36 -8.50 -17.80
CA SER A 53 -0.28 -8.38 -19.26
C SER A 53 -0.82 -7.04 -19.77
N LYS A 54 -1.86 -6.51 -19.14
CA LYS A 54 -2.46 -5.20 -19.48
C LYS A 54 -1.54 -4.03 -19.09
N TYR A 55 -0.79 -4.15 -17.99
CA TYR A 55 0.07 -3.11 -17.44
C TYR A 55 1.51 -3.59 -17.20
N PRO A 56 2.25 -4.03 -18.24
CA PRO A 56 3.51 -4.77 -18.10
C PRO A 56 4.63 -3.99 -17.41
N ASN A 57 4.60 -2.64 -17.47
CA ASN A 57 5.59 -1.78 -16.81
C ASN A 57 5.24 -1.44 -15.35
N ILE A 58 4.02 -1.77 -14.89
CA ILE A 58 3.48 -1.33 -13.60
C ILE A 58 3.16 -2.54 -12.73
N VAL A 59 2.52 -3.57 -13.28
CA VAL A 59 1.97 -4.72 -12.54
C VAL A 59 2.79 -5.97 -12.79
N ARG A 60 3.05 -6.72 -11.72
CA ARG A 60 3.63 -8.07 -11.75
C ARG A 60 2.77 -9.02 -10.94
N ALA A 61 2.42 -10.17 -11.52
CA ALA A 61 1.77 -11.28 -10.82
C ALA A 61 2.84 -12.23 -10.30
N ILE A 62 2.74 -12.59 -9.02
CA ILE A 62 3.67 -13.50 -8.33
C ILE A 62 2.83 -14.55 -7.61
N TYR A 63 3.03 -15.81 -7.98
CA TYR A 63 2.42 -16.95 -7.29
C TYR A 63 3.34 -17.48 -6.20
N GLN A 64 2.76 -17.92 -5.10
CA GLN A 64 3.42 -18.75 -4.09
C GLN A 64 2.41 -19.74 -3.49
N GLU A 65 2.92 -20.80 -2.87
CA GLU A 65 2.10 -21.65 -1.99
C GLU A 65 1.65 -20.86 -0.77
N ASP A 66 0.48 -21.18 -0.24
CA ASP A 66 -0.11 -20.49 0.90
C ASP A 66 0.85 -20.42 2.10
N LYS A 67 1.22 -19.21 2.48
CA LYS A 67 2.08 -18.86 3.63
C LYS A 67 1.40 -17.86 4.56
N GLY A 68 0.13 -17.61 4.31
CA GLY A 68 -0.69 -16.63 5.00
C GLY A 68 -0.32 -15.19 4.64
N HIS A 69 -1.16 -14.26 5.10
CA HIS A 69 -1.03 -12.83 4.79
C HIS A 69 0.38 -12.26 5.03
N GLY A 70 0.99 -12.58 6.19
CA GLY A 70 2.36 -12.15 6.50
C GLY A 70 3.40 -12.69 5.50
N GLY A 71 3.25 -13.94 5.06
CA GLY A 71 4.10 -14.54 4.04
C GLY A 71 3.99 -13.85 2.68
N ALA A 72 2.77 -13.45 2.29
CA ALA A 72 2.53 -12.67 1.08
C ALA A 72 3.15 -11.26 1.16
N VAL A 73 3.00 -10.58 2.30
CA VAL A 73 3.62 -9.27 2.54
C VAL A 73 5.14 -9.34 2.48
N ASN A 74 5.75 -10.33 3.13
CA ASN A 74 7.21 -10.54 3.10
C ASN A 74 7.71 -10.85 1.69
N ARG A 75 6.98 -11.63 0.90
CA ARG A 75 7.30 -11.85 -0.51
C ARG A 75 7.23 -10.55 -1.30
N GLY A 76 6.20 -9.75 -1.11
CA GLY A 76 6.07 -8.44 -1.73
C GLY A 76 7.22 -7.51 -1.39
N LEU A 77 7.64 -7.47 -0.12
CA LEU A 77 8.80 -6.67 0.32
C LEU A 77 10.12 -7.16 -0.31
N ALA A 78 10.32 -8.46 -0.42
CA ALA A 78 11.51 -9.03 -1.06
C ALA A 78 11.60 -8.64 -2.55
N GLU A 79 10.46 -8.62 -3.26
CA GLU A 79 10.36 -8.29 -4.69
C GLU A 79 10.26 -6.77 -4.98
N ALA A 80 10.10 -5.95 -3.94
CA ALA A 80 9.94 -4.51 -4.08
C ALA A 80 11.19 -3.85 -4.70
N SER A 81 10.99 -2.93 -5.64
CA SER A 81 12.05 -2.15 -6.30
C SER A 81 11.92 -0.64 -6.06
N GLY A 82 10.86 -0.23 -5.39
CA GLY A 82 10.57 1.16 -5.07
C GLY A 82 11.35 1.66 -3.87
N ARG A 83 11.61 2.95 -3.85
CA ARG A 83 12.19 3.65 -2.69
C ARG A 83 11.32 3.48 -1.45
N TYR A 84 10.01 3.52 -1.66
CA TYR A 84 8.99 3.31 -0.63
C TYR A 84 8.19 2.04 -0.88
N PHE A 85 7.61 1.50 0.19
CA PHE A 85 6.82 0.28 0.20
C PHE A 85 5.50 0.49 0.92
N LYS A 86 4.42 -0.03 0.35
CA LYS A 86 3.08 -0.04 0.91
C LYS A 86 2.43 -1.40 0.75
N VAL A 87 1.66 -1.82 1.73
CA VAL A 87 0.73 -2.95 1.63
C VAL A 87 -0.67 -2.42 1.35
N VAL A 88 -1.38 -3.08 0.45
CA VAL A 88 -2.81 -2.87 0.18
C VAL A 88 -3.48 -4.23 0.13
N ASP A 89 -4.58 -4.40 0.83
CA ASP A 89 -5.35 -5.65 0.77
C ASP A 89 -6.12 -5.72 -0.56
N SER A 90 -6.32 -6.92 -1.07
CA SER A 90 -6.90 -7.13 -2.41
C SER A 90 -8.36 -6.70 -2.55
N ASP A 91 -9.05 -6.46 -1.44
CA ASP A 91 -10.42 -5.93 -1.35
C ASP A 91 -10.48 -4.43 -1.02
N ASP A 92 -9.31 -3.77 -0.90
CA ASP A 92 -9.20 -2.33 -0.67
C ASP A 92 -8.93 -1.55 -1.97
N TRP A 93 -9.19 -0.25 -1.94
CA TRP A 93 -8.84 0.70 -3.02
C TRP A 93 -8.40 2.06 -2.47
N VAL A 94 -7.86 2.90 -3.33
CA VAL A 94 -7.42 4.24 -2.95
C VAL A 94 -8.29 5.33 -3.57
N ASP A 95 -8.48 6.44 -2.85
CA ASP A 95 -9.03 7.66 -3.44
C ASP A 95 -8.03 8.23 -4.45
N PRO A 96 -8.41 8.44 -5.72
CA PRO A 96 -7.48 8.87 -6.76
C PRO A 96 -6.77 10.19 -6.45
N ARG A 97 -7.48 11.17 -5.87
CA ARG A 97 -6.89 12.49 -5.56
C ARG A 97 -5.91 12.41 -4.41
N ALA A 98 -6.28 11.69 -3.35
CA ALA A 98 -5.40 11.46 -2.22
C ALA A 98 -4.14 10.68 -2.64
N TYR A 99 -4.31 9.65 -3.45
CA TYR A 99 -3.20 8.83 -3.92
C TYR A 99 -2.20 9.60 -4.79
N LEU A 100 -2.69 10.36 -5.76
CA LEU A 100 -1.82 11.21 -6.59
C LEU A 100 -1.09 12.26 -5.73
N LYS A 101 -1.76 12.84 -4.72
CA LYS A 101 -1.12 13.79 -3.80
C LYS A 101 -0.04 13.14 -2.93
N ILE A 102 -0.23 11.88 -2.51
CA ILE A 102 0.80 11.10 -1.82
C ILE A 102 2.02 10.93 -2.72
N LEU A 103 1.85 10.49 -3.96
CA LEU A 103 2.95 10.29 -4.91
C LEU A 103 3.73 11.58 -5.17
N GLU A 104 3.01 12.69 -5.37
CA GLU A 104 3.61 14.03 -5.51
C GLU A 104 4.47 14.40 -4.29
N THR A 105 3.94 14.16 -3.09
CA THR A 105 4.64 14.46 -1.83
C THR A 105 5.89 13.59 -1.69
N LEU A 106 5.80 12.29 -1.94
CA LEU A 106 6.96 11.39 -1.91
C LEU A 106 8.04 11.82 -2.91
N GLN A 107 7.64 12.22 -4.12
CA GLN A 107 8.57 12.71 -5.13
C GLN A 107 9.23 14.04 -4.74
N GLU A 108 8.49 14.92 -4.08
CA GLU A 108 9.03 16.19 -3.55
C GLU A 108 10.10 15.94 -2.49
N PHE A 109 9.86 15.01 -1.53
CA PHE A 109 10.88 14.64 -0.53
C PHE A 109 12.14 14.07 -1.18
N GLU A 110 11.99 13.16 -2.15
CA GLU A 110 13.14 12.60 -2.89
C GLU A 110 13.93 13.70 -3.62
N SER A 111 13.25 14.62 -4.29
CA SER A 111 13.91 15.70 -5.05
C SER A 111 14.69 16.67 -4.14
N LYS A 112 14.27 16.80 -2.88
CA LYS A 112 14.93 17.63 -1.86
C LYS A 112 16.02 16.88 -1.08
N GLY A 113 16.22 15.58 -1.35
CA GLY A 113 17.13 14.74 -0.57
C GLY A 113 16.72 14.59 0.90
N GLN A 114 15.44 14.74 1.21
CA GLN A 114 14.90 14.58 2.55
C GLN A 114 14.58 13.10 2.80
N GLU A 115 15.15 12.55 3.86
CA GLU A 115 14.84 11.17 4.25
C GLU A 115 13.63 11.11 5.19
N MET A 116 12.76 10.14 4.92
CA MET A 116 11.57 9.87 5.71
C MET A 116 11.42 8.36 5.89
N ASP A 117 11.34 7.92 7.12
CA ASP A 117 11.27 6.49 7.44
C ASP A 117 9.87 5.92 7.20
N VAL A 118 8.85 6.67 7.63
CA VAL A 118 7.44 6.30 7.52
C VAL A 118 6.60 7.50 7.14
N PHE A 119 5.75 7.34 6.14
CA PHE A 119 4.73 8.32 5.76
C PHE A 119 3.37 7.82 6.24
N VAL A 120 2.68 8.64 7.03
CA VAL A 120 1.37 8.28 7.60
C VAL A 120 0.26 9.00 6.85
N THR A 121 -0.75 8.24 6.43
CA THR A 121 -1.93 8.74 5.73
C THR A 121 -3.20 8.41 6.53
N ASN A 122 -4.26 9.17 6.33
CA ASN A 122 -5.58 8.79 6.80
C ASN A 122 -6.15 7.63 5.98
N PHE A 123 -7.12 6.90 6.53
CA PHE A 123 -7.89 5.91 5.79
C PHE A 123 -9.37 5.95 6.17
N VAL A 124 -10.19 5.30 5.36
CA VAL A 124 -11.64 5.31 5.52
C VAL A 124 -12.16 3.88 5.57
N TYR A 125 -12.95 3.59 6.59
CA TYR A 125 -13.76 2.37 6.60
C TYR A 125 -15.00 2.58 5.73
N GLU A 126 -15.09 1.81 4.68
CA GLU A 126 -16.27 1.74 3.81
C GLU A 126 -16.86 0.34 3.90
N LYS A 127 -18.09 0.23 4.37
CA LYS A 127 -18.78 -1.05 4.49
C LYS A 127 -19.84 -1.14 3.42
N GLU A 128 -19.85 -2.25 2.71
CA GLU A 128 -20.88 -2.55 1.69
C GLU A 128 -22.28 -2.41 2.29
N GLY A 129 -23.18 -1.74 1.56
CA GLY A 129 -24.56 -1.48 2.00
C GLY A 129 -24.74 -0.40 3.06
N GLN A 130 -23.67 0.26 3.51
CA GLN A 130 -23.75 1.38 4.45
C GLN A 130 -23.40 2.72 3.78
N SER A 131 -24.28 3.70 3.88
CA SER A 131 -24.03 5.05 3.36
C SER A 131 -23.04 5.86 4.22
N ARG A 132 -22.83 5.49 5.49
CA ARG A 132 -21.95 6.19 6.42
C ARG A 132 -20.54 5.61 6.41
N LYS A 133 -19.59 6.43 5.93
CA LYS A 133 -18.16 6.13 5.99
C LYS A 133 -17.57 6.61 7.32
N LYS A 134 -16.63 5.85 7.90
CA LYS A 134 -15.88 6.23 9.08
C LYS A 134 -14.43 6.53 8.67
N SER A 135 -14.03 7.80 8.77
CA SER A 135 -12.63 8.19 8.56
C SER A 135 -11.80 7.99 9.82
N MET A 136 -10.61 7.43 9.67
CA MET A 136 -9.56 7.44 10.68
C MET A 136 -8.57 8.55 10.30
N SER A 137 -8.60 9.64 11.07
CA SER A 137 -7.69 10.78 10.94
C SER A 137 -6.68 10.80 12.08
N TYR A 138 -5.46 11.24 11.77
CA TYR A 138 -4.36 11.36 12.73
C TYR A 138 -3.99 12.81 13.06
N ASP A 139 -4.70 13.80 12.53
CA ASP A 139 -4.40 15.23 12.65
C ASP A 139 -4.37 15.73 14.11
N SER A 140 -5.07 15.03 15.02
CA SER A 140 -5.09 15.36 16.44
C SER A 140 -3.90 14.79 17.23
N VAL A 141 -3.13 13.87 16.64
CA VAL A 141 -2.06 13.14 17.36
C VAL A 141 -0.72 13.17 16.64
N LEU A 142 -0.71 13.44 15.33
CA LEU A 142 0.51 13.54 14.53
C LEU A 142 0.65 14.94 13.95
N PRO A 143 1.88 15.51 13.93
CA PRO A 143 2.15 16.74 13.22
C PRO A 143 1.82 16.61 11.72
N VAL A 144 1.07 17.59 11.18
CA VAL A 144 0.55 17.52 9.82
C VAL A 144 1.47 18.23 8.85
N ARG A 145 1.74 17.62 7.68
CA ARG A 145 2.52 18.17 6.57
C ARG A 145 3.95 18.58 6.91
N GLN A 146 4.57 17.89 7.85
CA GLN A 146 5.96 18.10 8.24
C GLN A 146 6.62 16.79 8.66
N ILE A 147 7.95 16.76 8.62
CA ILE A 147 8.74 15.66 9.21
C ILE A 147 8.76 15.88 10.73
N PHE A 148 8.60 14.80 11.48
CA PHE A 148 8.60 14.82 12.94
C PHE A 148 9.24 13.55 13.51
N GLY A 149 9.70 13.62 14.75
CA GLY A 149 10.16 12.47 15.52
C GLY A 149 9.08 11.91 16.45
N TRP A 150 9.33 10.76 17.01
CA TRP A 150 8.40 10.09 17.94
C TRP A 150 8.10 10.89 19.20
N ASP A 151 9.00 11.78 19.61
CA ASP A 151 8.85 12.72 20.73
C ASP A 151 7.74 13.77 20.50
N GLN A 152 7.33 13.97 19.25
CA GLN A 152 6.27 14.91 18.85
C GLN A 152 4.92 14.24 18.65
N VAL A 153 4.83 12.92 18.85
CA VAL A 153 3.58 12.15 18.70
C VAL A 153 2.71 12.36 19.95
N GLY A 154 1.46 12.79 19.73
CA GLY A 154 0.49 12.97 20.79
C GLY A 154 -0.13 11.66 21.30
N ASN A 155 -0.98 11.77 22.30
CA ASN A 155 -1.67 10.61 22.86
C ASN A 155 -2.86 10.19 21.99
N PHE A 156 -2.88 8.91 21.62
CA PHE A 156 -4.00 8.32 20.89
C PHE A 156 -5.23 8.21 21.80
N SER A 157 -6.38 8.63 21.28
CA SER A 157 -7.66 8.44 21.96
C SER A 157 -8.14 6.98 21.87
N LYS A 158 -9.07 6.60 22.76
CA LYS A 158 -9.67 5.25 22.72
C LYS A 158 -10.29 4.97 21.35
N GLY A 159 -9.83 3.90 20.69
CA GLY A 159 -10.28 3.48 19.35
C GLY A 159 -9.60 4.22 18.19
N GLN A 160 -8.57 5.03 18.44
CA GLN A 160 -7.67 5.57 17.45
C GLN A 160 -6.37 4.73 17.46
N TYR A 161 -5.96 4.22 16.32
CA TYR A 161 -4.79 3.34 16.18
C TYR A 161 -4.22 3.46 14.78
N ILE A 162 -2.93 3.17 14.63
CA ILE A 162 -2.27 3.15 13.34
C ILE A 162 -2.37 1.73 12.77
N MET A 163 -2.84 1.62 11.54
CA MET A 163 -2.90 0.36 10.78
C MET A 163 -1.98 0.41 9.57
N MET A 164 -1.61 -0.76 9.04
CA MET A 164 -0.77 -0.88 7.84
C MET A 164 -1.38 -0.14 6.62
N HIS A 165 -2.71 -0.06 6.52
CA HIS A 165 -3.40 0.70 5.47
C HIS A 165 -3.04 2.19 5.44
N SER A 166 -2.63 2.74 6.58
CA SER A 166 -2.22 4.14 6.72
C SER A 166 -0.73 4.38 6.50
N LEU A 167 0.07 3.34 6.36
CA LEU A 167 1.53 3.44 6.38
C LEU A 167 2.14 3.21 5.00
N ILE A 168 3.17 4.03 4.71
CA ILE A 168 4.11 3.83 3.61
C ILE A 168 5.51 3.90 4.23
N TYR A 169 6.31 2.88 4.02
CA TYR A 169 7.62 2.73 4.64
C TYR A 169 8.75 3.01 3.65
N ARG A 170 9.88 3.48 4.13
CA ARG A 170 11.13 3.41 3.39
C ARG A 170 11.53 1.94 3.25
N THR A 171 11.72 1.48 2.03
CA THR A 171 11.89 0.05 1.72
C THR A 171 13.14 -0.56 2.36
N ASP A 172 14.28 0.14 2.31
CA ASP A 172 15.55 -0.32 2.88
C ASP A 172 15.48 -0.44 4.40
N LEU A 173 14.84 0.52 5.07
CA LEU A 173 14.62 0.47 6.52
C LEU A 173 13.75 -0.73 6.91
N LEU A 174 12.64 -0.94 6.19
CA LEU A 174 11.74 -2.06 6.49
C LEU A 174 12.43 -3.41 6.29
N ARG A 175 13.28 -3.54 5.25
CA ARG A 175 14.09 -4.75 5.05
C ARG A 175 15.13 -4.97 6.15
N ALA A 176 15.75 -3.90 6.65
CA ALA A 176 16.76 -3.98 7.71
C ALA A 176 16.15 -4.36 9.06
N SER A 177 14.86 -4.12 9.28
CA SER A 177 14.18 -4.41 10.57
C SER A 177 13.90 -5.90 10.80
N GLN A 178 14.15 -6.78 9.81
CA GLN A 178 13.98 -8.25 9.90
C GLN A 178 12.61 -8.67 10.46
N PHE A 179 11.54 -8.26 9.78
CA PHE A 179 10.20 -8.76 10.06
C PHE A 179 10.01 -10.22 9.64
#